data_b0a9970d1116958cdf477b1147761ff8
#
_entry.id   b0a9970d1116958cdf477b1147761ff8
#
_cell.length_a   1.000
_cell.length_b   1.000
_cell.length_c   1.000
_cell.angle_alpha   90.00
_cell.angle_beta   90.00
_cell.angle_gamma   90.00
#
_symmetry.space_group_name_H-M   'P 1'
#
loop_
_entity.id
_entity.type
_entity.pdbx_description
1 polymer ?
#
loop_
_entity_poly.entity_id
_entity_poly.type
_entity_poly.pdbx_seq_one_letter_code
_entity_poly.pdbx_strand_id
1 'polypeptide(L)'
;MPPTEGLTDGKAAIPLYQQVIDIIKNEINSGAYKAGARIPNEFELAESYKVGRVTVRRAIEELVQQGYLTKRQGKGTFVNAPKLKRKIRQKDDVQSFSDACRVNGMEPGACAISRKILPADSTEAQFFGVPVGTDLICVERVRTADGVPVMLENNIYVYEDNAYLSTAPLSNQSIFEFVRNRTGRTPAFTDPCTLEIACASPEVARLLAVPVGEPLFYMEAFFFDEQRRPFIIGRQRIVGSRYVFDI
;
A
#
# COMPACT_ATOMS: atom_id res chain seq x y z
N MET A 1 -3.94 -30.06 -9.52
CA MET A 1 -5.00 -30.19 -8.49
C MET A 1 -4.32 -30.47 -7.16
N PRO A 2 -4.36 -29.58 -6.15
CA PRO A 2 -3.84 -29.92 -4.83
C PRO A 2 -4.78 -30.92 -4.14
N PRO A 3 -4.25 -31.81 -3.27
CA PRO A 3 -5.03 -32.81 -2.58
C PRO A 3 -5.96 -32.14 -1.55
N THR A 4 -7.25 -32.32 -1.71
CA THR A 4 -8.27 -31.94 -0.73
C THR A 4 -8.26 -32.99 0.39
N GLU A 5 -7.53 -32.76 1.49
CA GLU A 5 -7.88 -33.37 2.75
C GLU A 5 -9.29 -32.89 3.15
N GLY A 6 -10.18 -33.84 3.43
CA GLY A 6 -11.60 -33.57 3.58
C GLY A 6 -11.91 -32.57 4.70
N LEU A 7 -12.76 -31.59 4.40
CA LEU A 7 -13.32 -30.67 5.37
C LEU A 7 -14.05 -31.48 6.47
N THR A 8 -13.77 -31.19 7.75
CA THR A 8 -14.32 -31.97 8.88
C THR A 8 -15.48 -31.24 9.52
N ASP A 9 -16.59 -31.97 9.70
CA ASP A 9 -17.79 -31.52 10.43
C ASP A 9 -17.80 -32.20 11.83
N GLY A 10 -17.20 -31.53 12.82
CA GLY A 10 -17.07 -32.06 14.19
C GLY A 10 -17.30 -31.00 15.26
N LYS A 11 -17.85 -31.39 16.43
CA LYS A 11 -18.28 -30.51 17.55
C LYS A 11 -17.23 -29.55 18.16
N ALA A 12 -15.98 -29.59 17.69
CA ALA A 12 -14.91 -28.64 18.02
C ALA A 12 -14.23 -28.08 16.76
N ALA A 13 -14.80 -28.33 15.57
CA ALA A 13 -14.20 -27.95 14.31
C ALA A 13 -14.57 -26.52 13.90
N ILE A 14 -13.59 -25.86 13.27
CA ILE A 14 -13.78 -24.58 12.58
C ILE A 14 -14.99 -24.70 11.62
N PRO A 15 -15.94 -23.77 11.60
CA PRO A 15 -17.11 -23.81 10.71
C PRO A 15 -16.69 -24.04 9.24
N LEU A 16 -17.46 -24.84 8.49
CA LEU A 16 -17.12 -25.19 7.10
C LEU A 16 -16.87 -23.96 6.20
N TYR A 17 -17.66 -22.90 6.36
CA TYR A 17 -17.43 -21.68 5.58
C TYR A 17 -16.08 -21.05 5.91
N GLN A 18 -15.61 -21.12 7.17
CA GLN A 18 -14.31 -20.58 7.56
C GLN A 18 -13.17 -21.43 6.96
N GLN A 19 -13.31 -22.76 6.93
CA GLN A 19 -12.36 -23.62 6.25
C GLN A 19 -12.26 -23.32 4.76
N VAL A 20 -13.38 -23.05 4.09
CA VAL A 20 -13.42 -22.61 2.68
C VAL A 20 -12.70 -21.25 2.50
N ILE A 21 -12.91 -20.30 3.43
CA ILE A 21 -12.20 -19.02 3.43
C ILE A 21 -10.68 -19.26 3.49
N ASP A 22 -10.23 -20.10 4.41
CA ASP A 22 -8.80 -20.35 4.63
C ASP A 22 -8.16 -21.06 3.42
N ILE A 23 -8.88 -22.00 2.78
CA ILE A 23 -8.41 -22.64 1.55
C ILE A 23 -8.24 -21.61 0.44
N ILE A 24 -9.27 -20.80 0.15
CA ILE A 24 -9.21 -19.80 -0.91
C ILE A 24 -8.10 -18.77 -0.63
N LYS A 25 -7.93 -18.34 0.64
CA LYS A 25 -6.81 -17.46 1.02
C LYS A 25 -5.46 -18.09 0.75
N ASN A 26 -5.29 -19.37 1.08
CA ASN A 26 -4.04 -20.09 0.81
C ASN A 26 -3.78 -20.22 -0.70
N GLU A 27 -4.81 -20.49 -1.51
CA GLU A 27 -4.69 -20.54 -2.98
C GLU A 27 -4.34 -19.17 -3.59
N ILE A 28 -4.85 -18.07 -3.03
CA ILE A 28 -4.47 -16.72 -3.41
C ILE A 28 -3.01 -16.44 -3.00
N ASN A 29 -2.65 -16.73 -1.75
CA ASN A 29 -1.31 -16.46 -1.21
C ASN A 29 -0.22 -17.31 -1.88
N SER A 30 -0.53 -18.54 -2.26
CA SER A 30 0.40 -19.41 -3.01
C SER A 30 0.51 -19.07 -4.50
N GLY A 31 -0.33 -18.13 -5.01
CA GLY A 31 -0.37 -17.75 -6.41
C GLY A 31 -1.13 -18.73 -7.31
N ALA A 32 -1.80 -19.75 -6.77
CA ALA A 32 -2.69 -20.63 -7.52
C ALA A 32 -3.83 -19.82 -8.15
N TYR A 33 -4.39 -18.86 -7.41
CA TYR A 33 -5.24 -17.81 -7.95
C TYR A 33 -4.47 -16.50 -8.03
N LYS A 34 -4.11 -16.10 -9.26
CA LYS A 34 -3.38 -14.84 -9.50
C LYS A 34 -4.28 -13.62 -9.30
N ALA A 35 -3.70 -12.50 -8.89
CA ALA A 35 -4.39 -11.21 -8.85
C ALA A 35 -5.04 -10.88 -10.20
N GLY A 36 -6.31 -10.44 -10.16
CA GLY A 36 -7.12 -10.19 -11.35
C GLY A 36 -7.71 -11.44 -12.01
N ALA A 37 -7.33 -12.65 -11.61
CA ALA A 37 -7.90 -13.87 -12.14
C ALA A 37 -9.35 -14.07 -11.66
N ARG A 38 -10.17 -14.66 -12.51
CA ARG A 38 -11.50 -15.13 -12.14
C ARG A 38 -11.36 -16.46 -11.38
N ILE A 39 -11.99 -16.57 -10.20
CA ILE A 39 -12.12 -17.85 -9.50
C ILE A 39 -13.28 -18.67 -10.07
N PRO A 40 -13.30 -19.99 -9.85
CA PRO A 40 -14.44 -20.83 -10.20
C PRO A 40 -15.75 -20.30 -9.57
N ASN A 41 -16.88 -20.59 -10.17
CA ASN A 41 -18.16 -20.13 -9.66
C ASN A 41 -18.59 -20.91 -8.40
N GLU A 42 -19.65 -20.45 -7.72
CA GLU A 42 -20.13 -21.05 -6.47
C GLU A 42 -20.48 -22.55 -6.61
N PHE A 43 -20.95 -22.98 -7.78
CA PHE A 43 -21.27 -24.38 -8.04
C PHE A 43 -20.00 -25.21 -8.18
N GLU A 44 -19.05 -24.77 -9.01
CA GLU A 44 -17.77 -25.44 -9.22
C GLU A 44 -16.94 -25.57 -7.91
N LEU A 45 -16.94 -24.51 -7.09
CA LEU A 45 -16.28 -24.54 -5.78
C LEU A 45 -16.98 -25.48 -4.79
N ALA A 46 -18.32 -25.52 -4.80
CA ALA A 46 -19.10 -26.43 -3.95
C ALA A 46 -18.82 -27.90 -4.28
N GLU A 47 -18.72 -28.24 -5.56
CA GLU A 47 -18.33 -29.59 -5.99
C GLU A 47 -16.86 -29.90 -5.61
N SER A 48 -15.95 -28.97 -5.87
CA SER A 48 -14.51 -29.17 -5.60
C SER A 48 -14.22 -29.38 -4.11
N TYR A 49 -14.86 -28.56 -3.24
CA TYR A 49 -14.63 -28.65 -1.79
C TYR A 49 -15.60 -29.60 -1.08
N LYS A 50 -16.54 -30.21 -1.82
CA LYS A 50 -17.57 -31.13 -1.26
C LYS A 50 -18.42 -30.52 -0.13
N VAL A 51 -18.81 -29.25 -0.29
CA VAL A 51 -19.64 -28.51 0.66
C VAL A 51 -20.90 -27.96 -0.02
N GLY A 52 -21.87 -27.55 0.80
CA GLY A 52 -23.09 -26.92 0.28
C GLY A 52 -22.82 -25.55 -0.39
N ARG A 53 -23.57 -25.22 -1.46
CA ARG A 53 -23.45 -23.92 -2.15
C ARG A 53 -23.67 -22.72 -1.22
N VAL A 54 -24.53 -22.85 -0.20
CA VAL A 54 -24.75 -21.81 0.81
C VAL A 54 -23.47 -21.51 1.60
N THR A 55 -22.71 -22.57 1.95
CA THR A 55 -21.41 -22.47 2.64
C THR A 55 -20.39 -21.72 1.79
N VAL A 56 -20.30 -22.07 0.50
CA VAL A 56 -19.39 -21.39 -0.45
C VAL A 56 -19.80 -19.94 -0.66
N ARG A 57 -21.09 -19.66 -0.85
CA ARG A 57 -21.60 -18.30 -1.03
C ARG A 57 -21.23 -17.42 0.16
N ARG A 58 -21.45 -17.90 1.39
CA ARG A 58 -21.07 -17.19 2.61
C ARG A 58 -19.56 -16.93 2.67
N ALA A 59 -18.75 -17.92 2.34
CA ALA A 59 -17.30 -17.76 2.30
C ALA A 59 -16.84 -16.70 1.28
N ILE A 60 -17.45 -16.71 0.08
CA ILE A 60 -17.15 -15.70 -0.95
C ILE A 60 -17.59 -14.30 -0.50
N GLU A 61 -18.75 -14.16 0.14
CA GLU A 61 -19.23 -12.87 0.66
C GLU A 61 -18.28 -12.31 1.72
N GLU A 62 -17.85 -13.14 2.65
CA GLU A 62 -16.84 -12.77 3.66
C GLU A 62 -15.50 -12.37 3.00
N LEU A 63 -15.03 -13.13 2.00
CA LEU A 63 -13.80 -12.79 1.27
C LEU A 63 -13.92 -11.49 0.48
N VAL A 64 -15.13 -11.16 -0.01
CA VAL A 64 -15.42 -9.86 -0.65
C VAL A 64 -15.39 -8.75 0.39
N GLN A 65 -16.02 -8.91 1.55
CA GLN A 65 -15.99 -7.92 2.65
C GLN A 65 -14.56 -7.71 3.16
N GLN A 66 -13.75 -8.77 3.24
CA GLN A 66 -12.34 -8.71 3.64
C GLN A 66 -11.43 -8.17 2.52
N GLY A 67 -11.97 -7.93 1.31
CA GLY A 67 -11.24 -7.36 0.18
C GLY A 67 -10.28 -8.33 -0.52
N TYR A 68 -10.40 -9.64 -0.31
CA TYR A 68 -9.67 -10.65 -1.10
C TYR A 68 -10.26 -10.87 -2.48
N LEU A 69 -11.57 -10.70 -2.60
CA LEU A 69 -12.33 -10.93 -3.84
C LEU A 69 -13.18 -9.72 -4.20
N THR A 70 -13.51 -9.59 -5.49
CA THR A 70 -14.51 -8.62 -6.00
C THR A 70 -15.51 -9.36 -6.88
N LYS A 71 -16.81 -9.24 -6.56
CA LYS A 71 -17.90 -9.69 -7.44
C LYS A 71 -18.16 -8.65 -8.53
N ARG A 72 -18.14 -9.07 -9.80
CA ARG A 72 -18.53 -8.25 -10.96
C ARG A 72 -19.78 -8.84 -11.56
N GLN A 73 -20.87 -8.08 -11.50
CA GLN A 73 -22.18 -8.54 -11.97
C GLN A 73 -22.11 -9.09 -13.41
N GLY A 74 -22.63 -10.29 -13.64
CA GLY A 74 -22.58 -10.98 -14.94
C GLY A 74 -21.20 -11.47 -15.39
N LYS A 75 -20.11 -11.10 -14.72
CA LYS A 75 -18.73 -11.44 -15.12
C LYS A 75 -18.08 -12.47 -14.21
N GLY A 76 -18.55 -12.60 -12.96
CA GLY A 76 -18.02 -13.55 -11.99
C GLY A 76 -17.31 -12.90 -10.80
N THR A 77 -16.56 -13.71 -10.04
CA THR A 77 -15.80 -13.29 -8.87
C THR A 77 -14.30 -13.32 -9.22
N PHE A 78 -13.59 -12.26 -8.86
CA PHE A 78 -12.20 -12.03 -9.23
C PHE A 78 -11.34 -11.83 -7.98
N VAL A 79 -10.11 -12.33 -8.04
CA VAL A 79 -9.10 -12.14 -6.99
C VAL A 79 -8.61 -10.70 -7.00
N ASN A 80 -8.64 -10.06 -5.84
CA ASN A 80 -8.00 -8.75 -5.68
C ASN A 80 -6.48 -8.92 -5.52
N ALA A 81 -5.73 -7.88 -5.86
CA ALA A 81 -4.32 -7.83 -5.51
C ALA A 81 -4.17 -7.89 -3.97
N PRO A 82 -3.16 -8.60 -3.45
CA PRO A 82 -2.90 -8.63 -2.01
C PRO A 82 -2.71 -7.21 -1.50
N LYS A 83 -3.24 -6.93 -0.30
CA LYS A 83 -3.07 -5.62 0.32
C LYS A 83 -1.70 -5.52 0.96
N LEU A 84 -1.02 -4.41 0.74
CA LEU A 84 0.24 -4.11 1.41
C LEU A 84 -0.04 -3.76 2.88
N LYS A 85 0.55 -4.52 3.80
CA LYS A 85 0.45 -4.27 5.23
C LYS A 85 1.63 -3.44 5.73
N ARG A 86 1.34 -2.40 6.51
CA ARG A 86 2.36 -1.52 7.10
C ARG A 86 1.93 -1.05 8.48
N LYS A 87 2.88 -0.90 9.41
CA LYS A 87 2.62 -0.30 10.72
C LYS A 87 2.47 1.21 10.60
N ILE A 88 1.47 1.81 11.26
CA ILE A 88 1.29 3.27 11.31
C ILE A 88 2.33 3.90 12.23
N ARG A 89 2.51 3.34 13.44
CA ARG A 89 3.47 3.88 14.42
C ARG A 89 4.86 3.33 14.18
N GLN A 90 5.77 4.20 13.79
CA GLN A 90 7.18 3.90 13.58
C GLN A 90 8.00 4.79 14.51
N LYS A 91 7.94 4.48 15.85
CA LYS A 91 8.62 5.31 16.84
C LYS A 91 10.14 5.25 16.76
N ASP A 92 10.72 4.10 16.39
CA ASP A 92 12.16 3.87 16.43
C ASP A 92 12.70 3.12 15.20
N ASP A 93 11.86 2.82 14.20
CA ASP A 93 12.25 2.11 12.99
C ASP A 93 11.33 2.52 11.83
N VAL A 94 11.73 3.55 11.11
CA VAL A 94 10.97 4.04 9.96
C VAL A 94 11.15 3.11 8.78
N GLN A 95 10.18 2.23 8.58
CA GLN A 95 10.15 1.33 7.45
C GLN A 95 9.88 2.08 6.14
N SER A 96 10.79 1.97 5.17
CA SER A 96 10.54 2.50 3.84
C SER A 96 9.42 1.73 3.14
N PHE A 97 8.81 2.32 2.11
CA PHE A 97 7.84 1.61 1.27
C PHE A 97 8.44 0.35 0.63
N SER A 98 9.69 0.42 0.19
CA SER A 98 10.38 -0.71 -0.42
C SER A 98 10.57 -1.87 0.56
N ASP A 99 10.91 -1.56 1.81
CA ASP A 99 11.03 -2.58 2.86
C ASP A 99 9.67 -3.17 3.24
N ALA A 100 8.63 -2.32 3.31
CA ALA A 100 7.27 -2.79 3.52
C ALA A 100 6.83 -3.77 2.42
N CYS A 101 7.11 -3.49 1.15
CA CYS A 101 6.84 -4.43 0.05
C CYS A 101 7.59 -5.75 0.25
N ARG A 102 8.91 -5.71 0.50
CA ARG A 102 9.74 -6.92 0.68
C ARG A 102 9.26 -7.80 1.83
N VAL A 103 8.91 -7.18 2.98
CA VAL A 103 8.33 -7.91 4.14
C VAL A 103 7.00 -8.58 3.79
N ASN A 104 6.22 -7.98 2.88
CA ASN A 104 4.97 -8.56 2.39
C ASN A 104 5.15 -9.51 1.19
N GLY A 105 6.39 -9.82 0.80
CA GLY A 105 6.67 -10.69 -0.35
C GLY A 105 6.33 -10.07 -1.70
N MET A 106 6.28 -8.73 -1.77
CA MET A 106 5.93 -7.96 -2.98
C MET A 106 7.15 -7.27 -3.57
N GLU A 107 7.20 -7.13 -4.89
CA GLU A 107 8.22 -6.36 -5.60
C GLU A 107 7.90 -4.86 -5.58
N PRO A 108 8.75 -4.01 -4.94
CA PRO A 108 8.53 -2.57 -4.91
C PRO A 108 8.92 -1.91 -6.23
N GLY A 109 8.05 -1.03 -6.73
CA GLY A 109 8.35 -0.18 -7.88
C GLY A 109 8.14 1.31 -7.60
N ALA A 110 8.70 2.15 -8.45
CA ALA A 110 8.51 3.60 -8.41
C ALA A 110 8.57 4.22 -9.82
N CYS A 111 7.66 5.14 -10.11
CA CYS A 111 7.71 6.00 -11.26
C CYS A 111 7.77 7.46 -10.81
N ALA A 112 8.83 8.18 -11.16
CA ALA A 112 8.93 9.61 -10.88
C ALA A 112 7.98 10.38 -11.80
N ILE A 113 7.07 11.17 -11.21
CA ILE A 113 6.06 11.94 -11.90
C ILE A 113 6.50 13.38 -12.11
N SER A 114 6.93 14.03 -11.04
CA SER A 114 7.38 15.42 -11.10
C SER A 114 8.42 15.74 -10.03
N ARG A 115 9.17 16.81 -10.30
CA ARG A 115 10.04 17.47 -9.33
C ARG A 115 9.76 18.95 -9.42
N LYS A 116 9.40 19.56 -8.29
CA LYS A 116 9.06 20.98 -8.22
C LYS A 116 9.86 21.63 -7.12
N ILE A 117 10.37 22.81 -7.39
CA ILE A 117 10.94 23.69 -6.36
C ILE A 117 9.84 24.66 -5.98
N LEU A 118 9.48 24.69 -4.72
CA LEU A 118 8.38 25.49 -4.18
C LEU A 118 8.85 26.23 -2.92
N PRO A 119 8.38 27.45 -2.68
CA PRO A 119 8.69 28.16 -1.45
C PRO A 119 8.03 27.47 -0.24
N ALA A 120 8.75 27.35 0.86
CA ALA A 120 8.25 26.83 2.11
C ALA A 120 7.09 27.67 2.64
N ASP A 121 5.99 27.03 3.00
CA ASP A 121 4.92 27.65 3.78
C ASP A 121 5.33 27.76 5.27
N SER A 122 4.44 28.34 6.09
CA SER A 122 4.73 28.53 7.53
C SER A 122 4.95 27.22 8.29
N THR A 123 4.22 26.16 7.94
CA THR A 123 4.31 24.83 8.60
C THR A 123 5.60 24.13 8.20
N GLU A 124 5.92 24.14 6.91
CA GLU A 124 7.13 23.54 6.36
C GLU A 124 8.39 24.27 6.87
N ALA A 125 8.34 25.61 6.86
CA ALA A 125 9.42 26.45 7.36
C ALA A 125 9.67 26.23 8.86
N GLN A 126 8.63 26.15 9.66
CA GLN A 126 8.71 25.84 11.09
C GLN A 126 9.32 24.45 11.32
N PHE A 127 8.88 23.44 10.57
CA PHE A 127 9.43 22.09 10.71
C PHE A 127 10.92 22.02 10.38
N PHE A 128 11.32 22.57 9.23
CA PHE A 128 12.73 22.53 8.81
C PHE A 128 13.62 23.51 9.56
N GLY A 129 13.06 24.46 10.32
CA GLY A 129 13.81 25.51 11.02
C GLY A 129 14.44 26.53 10.05
N VAL A 130 13.76 26.82 8.93
CA VAL A 130 14.19 27.75 7.88
C VAL A 130 13.22 28.93 7.74
N PRO A 131 13.62 30.05 7.11
CA PRO A 131 12.69 31.15 6.82
C PRO A 131 11.53 30.70 5.92
N VAL A 132 10.33 31.31 6.10
CA VAL A 132 9.22 31.16 5.16
C VAL A 132 9.67 31.63 3.78
N GLY A 133 9.31 30.88 2.74
CA GLY A 133 9.72 31.14 1.37
C GLY A 133 11.06 30.52 0.98
N THR A 134 11.77 29.81 1.89
CA THR A 134 12.96 29.03 1.53
C THR A 134 12.60 27.98 0.48
N ASP A 135 13.44 27.78 -0.52
CA ASP A 135 13.21 26.80 -1.57
C ASP A 135 13.22 25.36 -1.01
N LEU A 136 12.13 24.65 -1.26
CA LEU A 136 11.97 23.24 -0.98
C LEU A 136 11.86 22.45 -2.29
N ILE A 137 12.50 21.29 -2.38
CA ILE A 137 12.29 20.36 -3.47
C ILE A 137 11.24 19.32 -3.09
N CYS A 138 10.16 19.25 -3.86
CA CYS A 138 9.11 18.24 -3.78
C CYS A 138 9.31 17.22 -4.89
N VAL A 139 9.54 15.95 -4.52
CA VAL A 139 9.65 14.81 -5.44
C VAL A 139 8.37 14.00 -5.38
N GLU A 140 7.61 14.02 -6.47
CA GLU A 140 6.36 13.27 -6.60
C GLU A 140 6.58 11.97 -7.35
N ARG A 141 6.11 10.84 -6.79
CA ARG A 141 6.26 9.52 -7.36
C ARG A 141 5.01 8.67 -7.17
N VAL A 142 4.66 7.86 -8.17
CA VAL A 142 3.75 6.73 -8.00
C VAL A 142 4.55 5.54 -7.51
N ARG A 143 4.09 4.91 -6.43
CA ARG A 143 4.67 3.67 -5.90
C ARG A 143 3.80 2.49 -6.29
N THR A 144 4.45 1.41 -6.72
CA THR A 144 3.77 0.17 -7.11
C THR A 144 4.23 -0.99 -6.23
N ALA A 145 3.32 -1.94 -5.99
CA ALA A 145 3.62 -3.25 -5.43
C ALA A 145 3.22 -4.28 -6.49
N ASP A 146 4.12 -5.16 -6.90
CA ASP A 146 3.93 -6.11 -8.01
C ASP A 146 3.43 -5.44 -9.30
N GLY A 147 3.94 -4.24 -9.60
CA GLY A 147 3.53 -3.45 -10.76
C GLY A 147 2.18 -2.72 -10.61
N VAL A 148 1.42 -2.97 -9.55
CA VAL A 148 0.12 -2.30 -9.30
C VAL A 148 0.34 -1.00 -8.55
N PRO A 149 -0.16 0.17 -9.02
CA PRO A 149 -0.08 1.42 -8.29
C PRO A 149 -0.80 1.32 -6.94
N VAL A 150 -0.13 1.68 -5.85
CA VAL A 150 -0.72 1.62 -4.50
C VAL A 150 -0.71 2.96 -3.79
N MET A 151 0.17 3.87 -4.23
CA MET A 151 0.36 5.14 -3.54
C MET A 151 0.95 6.20 -4.46
N LEU A 152 0.48 7.44 -4.34
CA LEU A 152 1.14 8.66 -4.81
C LEU A 152 1.82 9.29 -3.60
N GLU A 153 3.15 9.41 -3.64
CA GLU A 153 3.95 10.00 -2.57
C GLU A 153 4.60 11.30 -3.03
N ASN A 154 4.62 12.28 -2.15
CA ASN A 154 5.39 13.51 -2.27
C ASN A 154 6.38 13.56 -1.11
N ASN A 155 7.67 13.58 -1.42
CA ASN A 155 8.75 13.75 -0.44
C ASN A 155 9.34 15.15 -0.62
N ILE A 156 9.30 15.94 0.44
CA ILE A 156 9.71 17.34 0.47
C ILE A 156 10.98 17.46 1.31
N TYR A 157 11.97 18.17 0.77
CA TYR A 157 13.28 18.41 1.38
C TYR A 157 13.69 19.87 1.21
N VAL A 158 14.56 20.38 2.07
CA VAL A 158 15.23 21.68 1.84
C VAL A 158 16.08 21.56 0.58
N TYR A 159 15.86 22.45 -0.38
CA TYR A 159 16.50 22.36 -1.71
C TYR A 159 18.03 22.53 -1.64
N GLU A 160 18.52 23.48 -0.87
CA GLU A 160 19.94 23.76 -0.75
C GLU A 160 20.77 22.50 -0.43
N ASP A 161 20.31 21.70 0.53
CA ASP A 161 20.96 20.46 0.96
C ASP A 161 20.70 19.29 0.00
N ASN A 162 19.66 19.36 -0.83
CA ASN A 162 19.13 18.23 -1.60
C ASN A 162 18.94 18.54 -3.10
N ALA A 163 19.66 19.53 -3.64
CA ALA A 163 19.55 19.95 -5.04
C ALA A 163 19.81 18.79 -6.04
N TYR A 164 20.58 17.78 -5.64
CA TYR A 164 20.83 16.57 -6.42
C TYR A 164 19.57 15.76 -6.73
N LEU A 165 18.50 15.90 -5.94
CA LEU A 165 17.22 15.24 -6.20
C LEU A 165 16.54 15.74 -7.47
N SER A 166 16.90 16.94 -7.97
CA SER A 166 16.35 17.49 -9.21
C SER A 166 16.61 16.61 -10.43
N THR A 167 17.74 15.90 -10.44
CA THR A 167 18.19 15.05 -11.56
C THR A 167 18.39 13.58 -11.19
N ALA A 168 18.13 13.20 -9.93
CA ALA A 168 18.35 11.85 -9.44
C ALA A 168 17.53 10.80 -10.20
N PRO A 169 18.07 9.61 -10.54
CA PRO A 169 17.35 8.52 -11.21
C PRO A 169 16.48 7.77 -10.21
N LEU A 170 15.32 8.33 -9.84
CA LEU A 170 14.46 7.81 -8.76
C LEU A 170 13.40 6.79 -9.21
N SER A 171 13.41 6.38 -10.49
CA SER A 171 12.53 5.29 -10.96
C SER A 171 13.04 3.95 -10.44
N ASN A 172 12.12 3.14 -9.91
CA ASN A 172 12.38 1.82 -9.31
C ASN A 172 13.45 1.81 -8.19
N GLN A 173 13.66 2.96 -7.52
CA GLN A 173 14.60 3.07 -6.41
C GLN A 173 13.90 3.54 -5.12
N SER A 174 14.44 3.12 -3.98
CA SER A 174 14.07 3.67 -2.68
C SER A 174 14.69 5.07 -2.53
N ILE A 175 13.88 6.11 -2.37
CA ILE A 175 14.40 7.47 -2.15
C ILE A 175 15.13 7.57 -0.81
N PHE A 176 14.67 6.85 0.22
CA PHE A 176 15.34 6.82 1.53
C PHE A 176 16.74 6.22 1.42
N GLU A 177 16.87 5.11 0.69
CA GLU A 177 18.16 4.48 0.44
C GLU A 177 19.07 5.36 -0.43
N PHE A 178 18.52 6.00 -1.47
CA PHE A 178 19.25 6.91 -2.33
C PHE A 178 19.81 8.10 -1.54
N VAL A 179 18.98 8.75 -0.71
CA VAL A 179 19.42 9.88 0.13
C VAL A 179 20.41 9.42 1.19
N ARG A 180 20.19 8.27 1.84
CA ARG A 180 21.12 7.69 2.81
C ARG A 180 22.51 7.47 2.20
N ASN A 181 22.57 6.89 1.02
CA ASN A 181 23.85 6.62 0.34
C ASN A 181 24.58 7.92 -0.04
N ARG A 182 23.84 9.02 -0.24
CA ARG A 182 24.41 10.32 -0.61
C ARG A 182 24.83 11.16 0.58
N THR A 183 24.08 11.12 1.67
CA THR A 183 24.19 12.06 2.80
C THR A 183 24.56 11.40 4.13
N GLY A 184 24.46 10.05 4.21
CA GLY A 184 24.58 9.30 5.45
C GLY A 184 23.35 9.44 6.36
N ARG A 185 22.35 10.28 6.01
CA ARG A 185 21.13 10.51 6.81
C ARG A 185 20.04 9.53 6.43
N THR A 186 19.32 9.04 7.43
CA THR A 186 18.16 8.15 7.26
C THR A 186 17.03 8.61 8.17
N PRO A 187 15.75 8.51 7.73
CA PRO A 187 14.63 8.79 8.62
C PRO A 187 14.57 7.74 9.73
N ALA A 188 14.52 8.18 10.98
CA ALA A 188 14.55 7.32 12.16
C ALA A 188 13.19 7.28 12.88
N PHE A 189 12.46 8.39 12.94
CA PHE A 189 11.13 8.45 13.54
C PHE A 189 10.27 9.55 12.92
N THR A 190 8.97 9.54 13.20
CA THR A 190 8.01 10.54 12.73
C THR A 190 7.29 11.21 13.89
N ASP A 191 7.18 12.55 13.83
CA ASP A 191 6.38 13.33 14.78
C ASP A 191 6.07 14.72 14.22
N PRO A 192 4.79 15.09 13.95
CA PRO A 192 3.62 14.20 13.96
C PRO A 192 3.52 13.29 12.73
N CYS A 193 2.61 12.32 12.82
CA CYS A 193 2.14 11.55 11.69
C CYS A 193 0.61 11.49 11.77
N THR A 194 -0.07 12.05 10.77
CA THR A 194 -1.53 12.10 10.69
C THR A 194 -2.04 11.20 9.57
N LEU A 195 -3.23 10.66 9.74
CA LEU A 195 -3.92 9.85 8.74
C LEU A 195 -5.37 10.31 8.63
N GLU A 196 -5.77 10.70 7.43
CA GLU A 196 -7.09 11.18 7.09
C GLU A 196 -7.70 10.42 5.93
N ILE A 197 -9.02 10.49 5.75
CA ILE A 197 -9.71 9.94 4.59
C ILE A 197 -9.81 11.04 3.53
N ALA A 198 -9.41 10.71 2.31
CA ALA A 198 -9.54 11.57 1.13
C ALA A 198 -10.19 10.81 -0.02
N CYS A 199 -10.57 11.51 -1.08
CA CYS A 199 -11.07 10.92 -2.31
C CYS A 199 -10.12 11.21 -3.47
N ALA A 200 -10.01 10.29 -4.41
CA ALA A 200 -9.19 10.45 -5.60
C ALA A 200 -9.76 11.54 -6.52
N SER A 201 -9.02 12.63 -6.72
CA SER A 201 -9.30 13.59 -7.78
C SER A 201 -9.10 12.94 -9.16
N PRO A 202 -9.60 13.55 -10.26
CA PRO A 202 -9.39 13.00 -11.61
C PRO A 202 -7.91 12.75 -11.96
N GLU A 203 -7.01 13.63 -11.53
CA GLU A 203 -5.57 13.48 -11.75
C GLU A 203 -5.00 12.31 -10.94
N VAL A 204 -5.28 12.24 -9.64
CA VAL A 204 -4.82 11.17 -8.76
C VAL A 204 -5.40 9.82 -9.19
N ALA A 205 -6.68 9.78 -9.58
CA ALA A 205 -7.35 8.58 -10.08
C ALA A 205 -6.65 8.01 -11.31
N ARG A 206 -6.25 8.88 -12.26
CA ARG A 206 -5.48 8.48 -13.45
C ARG A 206 -4.11 7.93 -13.07
N LEU A 207 -3.37 8.59 -12.19
CA LEU A 207 -2.03 8.17 -11.76
C LEU A 207 -2.06 6.84 -11.00
N LEU A 208 -3.08 6.63 -10.16
CA LEU A 208 -3.22 5.41 -9.35
C LEU A 208 -4.02 4.29 -10.04
N ALA A 209 -4.50 4.52 -11.26
CA ALA A 209 -5.35 3.58 -12.00
C ALA A 209 -6.55 3.11 -11.14
N VAL A 210 -7.31 4.07 -10.60
CA VAL A 210 -8.52 3.86 -9.80
C VAL A 210 -9.65 4.75 -10.31
N PRO A 211 -10.92 4.48 -9.96
CA PRO A 211 -12.03 5.39 -10.24
C PRO A 211 -11.84 6.77 -9.61
N VAL A 212 -12.40 7.82 -10.23
CA VAL A 212 -12.54 9.13 -9.58
C VAL A 212 -13.44 8.98 -8.36
N GLY A 213 -13.05 9.56 -7.24
CA GLY A 213 -13.76 9.41 -5.97
C GLY A 213 -13.39 8.16 -5.17
N GLU A 214 -12.47 7.31 -5.66
CA GLU A 214 -11.98 6.16 -4.89
C GLU A 214 -11.50 6.63 -3.50
N PRO A 215 -11.89 5.94 -2.41
CA PRO A 215 -11.41 6.25 -1.08
C PRO A 215 -9.91 6.04 -0.94
N LEU A 216 -9.22 7.06 -0.48
CA LEU A 216 -7.79 7.07 -0.20
C LEU A 216 -7.54 7.36 1.27
N PHE A 217 -6.46 6.83 1.81
CA PHE A 217 -5.85 7.43 2.99
C PHE A 217 -4.92 8.56 2.55
N TYR A 218 -5.03 9.72 3.18
CA TYR A 218 -4.04 10.79 3.10
C TYR A 218 -3.21 10.76 4.37
N MET A 219 -1.93 10.51 4.22
CA MET A 219 -0.98 10.48 5.33
C MET A 219 0.00 11.62 5.17
N GLU A 220 0.17 12.42 6.21
CA GLU A 220 1.23 13.41 6.33
C GLU A 220 2.13 13.03 7.51
N ALA A 221 3.43 12.95 7.26
CA ALA A 221 4.40 12.54 8.24
C ALA A 221 5.64 13.43 8.19
N PHE A 222 6.07 13.88 9.36
CA PHE A 222 7.25 14.72 9.55
C PHE A 222 8.37 13.83 10.08
N PHE A 223 9.37 13.60 9.25
CA PHE A 223 10.45 12.65 9.55
C PHE A 223 11.67 13.37 10.10
N PHE A 224 12.24 12.81 11.15
CA PHE A 224 13.50 13.21 11.73
C PHE A 224 14.56 12.15 11.50
N ASP A 225 15.84 12.56 11.44
CA ASP A 225 16.95 11.64 11.42
C ASP A 225 17.32 11.11 12.83
N GLU A 226 18.32 10.24 12.90
CA GLU A 226 18.80 9.64 14.17
C GLU A 226 19.27 10.67 15.19
N GLN A 227 19.71 11.86 14.77
CA GLN A 227 20.09 12.98 15.63
C GLN A 227 18.94 13.93 15.95
N ARG A 228 17.68 13.53 15.68
CA ARG A 228 16.47 14.34 15.87
C ARG A 228 16.46 15.64 15.07
N ARG A 229 17.17 15.72 13.95
CA ARG A 229 17.13 16.87 13.06
C ARG A 229 15.99 16.68 12.04
N PRO A 230 15.23 17.74 11.72
CA PRO A 230 14.23 17.69 10.65
C PRO A 230 14.84 17.17 9.35
N PHE A 231 14.11 16.29 8.63
CA PHE A 231 14.71 15.63 7.49
C PHE A 231 13.80 15.61 6.26
N ILE A 232 12.58 15.12 6.38
CA ILE A 232 11.64 14.97 5.26
C ILE A 232 10.23 15.30 5.73
N ILE A 233 9.43 15.96 4.88
CA ILE A 233 7.98 15.92 4.99
C ILE A 233 7.47 14.96 3.92
N GLY A 234 6.76 13.92 4.35
CA GLY A 234 6.14 12.93 3.46
C GLY A 234 4.63 13.13 3.41
N ARG A 235 4.08 13.39 2.21
CA ARG A 235 2.64 13.44 1.96
C ARG A 235 2.26 12.29 1.02
N GLN A 236 1.36 11.42 1.45
CA GLN A 236 1.03 10.19 0.73
C GLN A 236 -0.48 10.08 0.52
N ARG A 237 -0.89 9.79 -0.73
CA ARG A 237 -2.26 9.39 -1.07
C ARG A 237 -2.26 7.91 -1.39
N ILE A 238 -2.86 7.10 -0.51
CA ILE A 238 -2.72 5.65 -0.47
C ILE A 238 -4.07 5.03 -0.82
N VAL A 239 -4.08 4.11 -1.77
CA VAL A 239 -5.31 3.43 -2.20
C VAL A 239 -5.83 2.52 -1.08
N GLY A 240 -6.96 2.88 -0.44
CA GLY A 240 -7.50 2.17 0.71
C GLY A 240 -7.85 0.71 0.43
N SER A 241 -8.31 0.41 -0.79
CA SER A 241 -8.62 -0.97 -1.22
C SER A 241 -7.36 -1.84 -1.42
N ARG A 242 -6.16 -1.25 -1.49
CA ARG A 242 -4.87 -1.94 -1.76
C ARG A 242 -3.90 -1.91 -0.56
N TYR A 243 -4.33 -1.34 0.58
CA TYR A 243 -3.45 -1.10 1.71
C TYR A 243 -4.13 -1.44 3.04
N VAL A 244 -3.36 -1.87 4.03
CA VAL A 244 -3.82 -2.09 5.41
C VAL A 244 -2.78 -1.51 6.35
N PHE A 245 -3.24 -0.73 7.32
CA PHE A 245 -2.41 -0.26 8.41
C PHE A 245 -2.63 -1.11 9.67
N ASP A 246 -1.54 -1.61 10.24
CA ASP A 246 -1.51 -2.17 11.60
C ASP A 246 -1.27 -1.03 12.60
N ILE A 247 -2.06 -1.00 13.68
CA ILE A 247 -2.05 0.04 14.72
C ILE A 247 -1.19 -0.39 15.90
#